data_6bb0531430c91f0af1beb44ac54cf33f
#
_entry.id   6bb0531430c91f0af1beb44ac54cf33f
#
_cell.length_a   1.000
_cell.length_b   1.000
_cell.length_c   1.000
_cell.angle_alpha   90.00
_cell.angle_beta   90.00
_cell.angle_gamma   90.00
#
_symmetry.space_group_name_H-M   'P 1'
#
loop_
_entity.id
_entity.type
_entity.pdbx_description
1 polymer ?
#
loop_
_entity_poly.entity_id
_entity_poly.type
_entity_poly.pdbx_seq_one_letter_code
_entity_poly.pdbx_strand_id
1 'polypeptide(L)'
;VTLTLSEFWLEAQLATGLHSIPTLFGELTQSTMDWMVLVNDLITTTFVVELTLRFLAASSKKRFFSEFWLDIIATLPLFRVFRASRALRLLRLGRLFRLFGVMSRLSGHYPAMFRRGILDFLLICGLLVLTVLFGTLAITHFENSALKKLATSTGKPIPVNTESTEIAGVGKSDLGSENQFNLNRSFWFSIYTLFAGEPIPNAPRTLSGKIVSVFLMFMGLTIFAIFAGTVSAFMVDRMRMEGRVVDWDALQNHIIICGWTPKTLTIIEEYRASSKTRRMPIVVITEMEREQLEEACSKFSSVYFLHDDFTKVTALERAGISQAKTCLVLTDTSGGRSEQDADARTILAALTVEKLNESVYTCAEIVNRSYATHLEDGKVNDFVVSGEYGAHMLAQAGMNKGLVGILGELMTYQHGNEFYRLPVPDSWVGASFDDKLTDVKKASNIILVAVHSQGDSPVVNPKSYHFRAEDDVVLISDGVPKIS
;
A
#
# COMPACT_ATOMS: atom_id res chain seq x y z
N VAL A 1 8.86 -12.32 -25.02
CA VAL A 1 7.97 -11.33 -25.63
C VAL A 1 8.43 -11.01 -27.05
N THR A 2 9.67 -10.55 -27.26
CA THR A 2 10.22 -10.24 -28.59
C THR A 2 10.20 -11.45 -29.53
N LEU A 3 10.58 -12.63 -29.05
CA LEU A 3 10.54 -13.90 -29.80
C LEU A 3 9.13 -14.32 -30.20
N THR A 4 8.16 -14.24 -29.31
CA THR A 4 6.77 -14.59 -29.61
C THR A 4 6.10 -13.59 -30.56
N LEU A 5 6.46 -12.30 -30.44
CA LEU A 5 5.99 -11.25 -31.36
C LEU A 5 6.60 -11.42 -32.74
N SER A 6 7.90 -11.74 -32.84
CA SER A 6 8.55 -11.97 -34.13
C SER A 6 8.06 -13.25 -34.85
N GLU A 7 7.83 -14.36 -34.13
CA GLU A 7 7.17 -15.54 -34.69
C GLU A 7 5.77 -15.25 -35.19
N PHE A 8 5.02 -14.51 -34.40
CA PHE A 8 3.67 -14.11 -34.74
C PHE A 8 3.65 -13.23 -36.01
N TRP A 9 4.54 -12.23 -36.10
CA TRP A 9 4.69 -11.35 -37.25
C TRP A 9 5.07 -12.14 -38.51
N LEU A 10 5.95 -13.09 -38.36
CA LEU A 10 6.39 -13.98 -39.42
C LEU A 10 5.31 -14.93 -39.91
N GLU A 11 4.56 -15.60 -39.01
CA GLU A 11 3.43 -16.44 -39.38
C GLU A 11 2.31 -15.61 -40.05
N ALA A 12 2.14 -14.34 -39.65
CA ALA A 12 1.23 -13.42 -40.32
C ALA A 12 1.67 -13.10 -41.75
N GLN A 13 2.97 -12.92 -42.02
CA GLN A 13 3.53 -12.75 -43.35
C GLN A 13 3.33 -13.99 -44.22
N LEU A 14 3.61 -15.18 -43.70
CA LEU A 14 3.40 -16.45 -44.40
C LEU A 14 1.92 -16.70 -44.70
N ALA A 15 1.03 -16.32 -43.80
CA ALA A 15 -0.42 -16.47 -43.98
C ALA A 15 -1.00 -15.53 -45.03
N THR A 16 -0.39 -14.34 -45.22
CA THR A 16 -0.82 -13.33 -46.20
C THR A 16 -0.17 -13.48 -47.59
N GLY A 17 0.84 -14.37 -47.75
CA GLY A 17 1.50 -14.66 -49.02
C GLY A 17 2.41 -13.52 -49.48
N LEU A 18 2.80 -12.63 -48.61
CA LEU A 18 3.73 -11.54 -48.91
C LEU A 18 5.19 -11.95 -48.59
N HIS A 19 5.94 -12.33 -49.62
CA HIS A 19 7.32 -12.80 -49.52
C HIS A 19 8.38 -11.72 -49.44
N SER A 20 8.02 -10.42 -49.52
CA SER A 20 9.00 -9.36 -49.55
C SER A 20 8.49 -8.06 -48.91
N ILE A 21 8.58 -7.96 -47.60
CA ILE A 21 8.51 -6.66 -46.88
C ILE A 21 9.65 -6.61 -45.90
N PRO A 22 10.47 -5.52 -45.87
CA PRO A 22 11.45 -5.33 -44.83
C PRO A 22 10.73 -5.31 -43.45
N THR A 23 11.17 -6.19 -42.57
CA THR A 23 10.61 -6.28 -41.21
C THR A 23 11.16 -5.13 -40.38
N LEU A 24 10.45 -4.74 -39.33
CA LEU A 24 10.91 -3.77 -38.32
C LEU A 24 12.28 -4.16 -37.70
N PHE A 25 12.75 -5.40 -37.92
CA PHE A 25 13.96 -6.01 -37.37
C PHE A 25 14.97 -6.50 -38.41
N GLY A 26 14.83 -6.10 -39.70
CA GLY A 26 15.73 -6.50 -40.77
C GLY A 26 15.29 -7.77 -41.52
N GLU A 27 16.03 -8.15 -42.60
CA GLU A 27 15.74 -9.38 -43.36
C GLU A 27 15.99 -10.62 -42.50
N LEU A 28 14.90 -11.32 -42.17
CA LEU A 28 14.96 -12.60 -41.45
C LEU A 28 15.32 -13.71 -42.44
N THR A 29 16.53 -14.23 -42.34
CA THR A 29 16.99 -15.37 -43.10
C THR A 29 16.27 -16.65 -42.62
N GLN A 30 16.07 -17.64 -43.48
CA GLN A 30 15.40 -18.91 -43.17
C GLN A 30 16.00 -19.62 -41.95
N SER A 31 17.33 -19.50 -41.76
CA SER A 31 18.06 -20.05 -40.60
C SER A 31 17.69 -19.36 -39.27
N THR A 32 17.38 -18.07 -39.27
CA THR A 32 16.91 -17.38 -38.05
C THR A 32 15.50 -17.79 -37.67
N MET A 33 14.68 -18.16 -38.64
CA MET A 33 13.33 -18.67 -38.45
C MET A 33 13.32 -20.04 -37.78
N ASP A 34 14.15 -20.96 -38.26
CA ASP A 34 14.27 -22.30 -37.69
C ASP A 34 14.79 -22.22 -36.26
N TRP A 35 15.72 -21.32 -35.98
CA TRP A 35 16.23 -21.07 -34.64
C TRP A 35 15.16 -20.51 -33.69
N MET A 36 14.32 -19.56 -34.15
CA MET A 36 13.22 -19.00 -33.37
C MET A 36 12.16 -20.06 -33.02
N VAL A 37 11.83 -20.93 -33.96
CA VAL A 37 10.90 -22.05 -33.71
C VAL A 37 11.49 -23.00 -32.67
N LEU A 38 12.77 -23.32 -32.77
CA LEU A 38 13.46 -24.21 -31.83
C LEU A 38 13.48 -23.62 -30.42
N VAL A 39 13.81 -22.33 -30.28
CA VAL A 39 13.83 -21.64 -28.98
C VAL A 39 12.43 -21.59 -28.36
N ASN A 40 11.39 -21.32 -29.16
CA ASN A 40 10.01 -21.32 -28.68
C ASN A 40 9.53 -22.71 -28.24
N ASP A 41 9.90 -23.76 -28.94
CA ASP A 41 9.60 -25.13 -28.56
C ASP A 41 10.36 -25.55 -27.29
N LEU A 42 11.60 -25.11 -27.11
CA LEU A 42 12.38 -25.29 -25.89
C LEU A 42 11.72 -24.59 -24.68
N ILE A 43 11.35 -23.33 -24.84
CA ILE A 43 10.64 -22.57 -23.80
C ILE A 43 9.32 -23.28 -23.43
N THR A 44 8.55 -23.69 -24.44
CA THR A 44 7.26 -24.38 -24.21
C THR A 44 7.47 -25.69 -23.46
N THR A 45 8.48 -26.47 -23.85
CA THR A 45 8.82 -27.73 -23.18
C THR A 45 9.23 -27.49 -21.72
N THR A 46 10.02 -26.46 -21.45
CA THR A 46 10.43 -26.09 -20.10
C THR A 46 9.21 -25.74 -19.23
N PHE A 47 8.25 -24.98 -19.76
CA PHE A 47 7.01 -24.68 -19.05
C PHE A 47 6.14 -25.90 -18.78
N VAL A 48 6.05 -26.84 -19.73
CA VAL A 48 5.32 -28.11 -19.54
C VAL A 48 5.94 -28.93 -18.44
N VAL A 49 7.29 -29.05 -18.43
CA VAL A 49 8.02 -29.76 -17.38
C VAL A 49 7.80 -29.09 -16.01
N GLU A 50 7.93 -27.78 -15.94
CA GLU A 50 7.69 -27.03 -14.69
C GLU A 50 6.25 -27.26 -14.17
N LEU A 51 5.25 -27.14 -15.04
CA LEU A 51 3.84 -27.32 -14.68
C LEU A 51 3.56 -28.76 -14.21
N THR A 52 4.19 -29.74 -14.87
CA THR A 52 4.08 -31.15 -14.50
C THR A 52 4.71 -31.41 -13.13
N LEU A 53 5.89 -30.88 -12.87
CA LEU A 53 6.54 -31.00 -11.57
C LEU A 53 5.72 -30.36 -10.44
N ARG A 54 5.13 -29.20 -10.70
CA ARG A 54 4.23 -28.52 -9.73
C ARG A 54 2.95 -29.31 -9.50
N PHE A 55 2.39 -29.93 -10.53
CA PHE A 55 1.23 -30.81 -10.40
C PHE A 55 1.53 -32.04 -9.55
N LEU A 56 2.70 -32.63 -9.72
CA LEU A 56 3.16 -33.78 -8.91
C LEU A 56 3.41 -33.38 -7.45
N ALA A 57 3.93 -32.18 -7.23
CA ALA A 57 4.23 -31.65 -5.89
C ALA A 57 3.01 -31.08 -5.15
N ALA A 58 1.88 -30.85 -5.84
CA ALA A 58 0.69 -30.26 -5.25
C ALA A 58 -0.05 -31.22 -4.33
N SER A 59 -0.27 -30.82 -3.08
CA SER A 59 -1.00 -31.56 -2.05
C SER A 59 -2.52 -31.67 -2.35
N SER A 60 -3.09 -30.72 -3.13
CA SER A 60 -4.50 -30.73 -3.56
C SER A 60 -4.62 -30.42 -5.05
N LYS A 61 -5.01 -31.44 -5.83
CA LYS A 61 -5.15 -31.33 -7.28
C LYS A 61 -6.26 -30.35 -7.71
N LYS A 62 -7.35 -30.23 -6.95
CA LYS A 62 -8.44 -29.27 -7.24
C LYS A 62 -7.97 -27.82 -7.10
N ARG A 63 -7.18 -27.50 -6.08
CA ARG A 63 -6.64 -26.17 -5.86
C ARG A 63 -5.62 -25.80 -6.93
N PHE A 64 -4.81 -26.77 -7.39
CA PHE A 64 -3.88 -26.58 -8.49
C PHE A 64 -4.58 -26.16 -9.78
N PHE A 65 -5.69 -26.82 -10.16
CA PHE A 65 -6.46 -26.45 -11.35
C PHE A 65 -7.10 -25.06 -11.24
N SER A 66 -7.58 -24.68 -10.06
CA SER A 66 -8.13 -23.33 -9.82
C SER A 66 -7.08 -22.23 -9.88
N GLU A 67 -5.86 -22.52 -9.43
CA GLU A 67 -4.77 -21.54 -9.32
C GLU A 67 -3.96 -21.39 -10.63
N PHE A 68 -3.80 -22.49 -11.39
CA PHE A 68 -2.96 -22.55 -12.60
C PHE A 68 -3.72 -22.76 -13.90
N TRP A 69 -5.05 -22.52 -13.95
CA TRP A 69 -5.88 -22.77 -15.13
C TRP A 69 -5.44 -21.97 -16.37
N LEU A 70 -4.98 -20.72 -16.18
CA LEU A 70 -4.45 -19.88 -17.27
C LEU A 70 -3.14 -20.45 -17.84
N ASP A 71 -2.25 -20.93 -16.98
CA ASP A 71 -0.99 -21.54 -17.39
C ASP A 71 -1.21 -22.86 -18.13
N ILE A 72 -2.22 -23.64 -17.70
CA ILE A 72 -2.62 -24.87 -18.35
C ILE A 72 -3.14 -24.59 -19.77
N ILE A 73 -4.05 -23.62 -19.92
CA ILE A 73 -4.57 -23.22 -21.24
C ILE A 73 -3.43 -22.70 -22.13
N ALA A 74 -2.53 -21.89 -21.60
CA ALA A 74 -1.42 -21.31 -22.35
C ALA A 74 -0.37 -22.34 -22.81
N THR A 75 -0.24 -23.47 -22.10
CA THR A 75 0.73 -24.54 -22.41
C THR A 75 0.16 -25.70 -23.23
N LEU A 76 -1.18 -25.83 -23.29
CA LEU A 76 -1.81 -26.92 -24.06
C LEU A 76 -1.49 -26.81 -25.57
N PRO A 77 -0.99 -27.88 -26.20
CA PRO A 77 -0.64 -27.89 -27.62
C PRO A 77 -1.90 -27.94 -28.56
N LEU A 78 -3.09 -27.62 -28.03
CA LEU A 78 -4.35 -27.60 -28.77
C LEU A 78 -4.27 -26.77 -30.07
N PHE A 79 -3.39 -25.78 -30.07
CA PHE A 79 -3.15 -24.88 -31.21
C PHE A 79 -2.36 -25.53 -32.36
N ARG A 80 -1.70 -26.70 -32.15
CA ARG A 80 -1.06 -27.48 -33.24
C ARG A 80 -2.06 -28.35 -34.03
N VAL A 81 -3.13 -28.81 -33.35
CA VAL A 81 -4.13 -29.68 -33.95
C VAL A 81 -5.05 -28.92 -34.93
N PHE A 82 -5.25 -27.63 -34.70
CA PHE A 82 -6.13 -26.79 -35.53
C PHE A 82 -5.43 -26.10 -36.71
N ARG A 83 -4.40 -26.74 -37.31
CA ARG A 83 -3.73 -26.23 -38.53
C ARG A 83 -4.67 -26.07 -39.74
N ALA A 84 -5.82 -26.75 -39.75
CA ALA A 84 -6.71 -26.82 -40.91
C ALA A 84 -7.63 -25.59 -41.07
N SER A 85 -7.91 -24.81 -40.02
CA SER A 85 -8.84 -23.68 -40.09
C SER A 85 -8.10 -22.34 -40.00
N ARG A 86 -8.21 -21.50 -41.04
CA ARG A 86 -7.58 -20.16 -41.10
C ARG A 86 -8.07 -19.21 -40.02
N ALA A 87 -9.33 -19.33 -39.60
CA ALA A 87 -9.91 -18.49 -38.52
C ALA A 87 -9.36 -18.82 -37.13
N LEU A 88 -8.99 -20.07 -36.88
CA LEU A 88 -8.46 -20.52 -35.58
C LEU A 88 -6.98 -20.16 -35.38
N ARG A 89 -6.31 -19.64 -36.39
CA ARG A 89 -4.92 -19.10 -36.24
C ARG A 89 -4.86 -17.92 -35.30
N LEU A 90 -5.96 -17.11 -35.21
CA LEU A 90 -6.07 -16.00 -34.27
C LEU A 90 -6.07 -16.47 -32.79
N LEU A 91 -6.49 -17.70 -32.51
CA LEU A 91 -6.42 -18.27 -31.16
C LEU A 91 -4.97 -18.48 -30.66
N ARG A 92 -3.99 -18.45 -31.57
CA ARG A 92 -2.55 -18.48 -31.18
C ARG A 92 -2.13 -17.25 -30.37
N LEU A 93 -2.89 -16.13 -30.48
CA LEU A 93 -2.74 -14.99 -29.58
C LEU A 93 -2.98 -15.36 -28.10
N GLY A 94 -3.67 -16.46 -27.84
CA GLY A 94 -3.79 -17.03 -26.50
C GLY A 94 -2.44 -17.34 -25.83
N ARG A 95 -1.34 -17.47 -26.62
CA ARG A 95 0.02 -17.59 -26.07
C ARG A 95 0.47 -16.34 -25.30
N LEU A 96 -0.10 -15.17 -25.61
CA LEU A 96 0.18 -13.93 -24.88
C LEU A 96 -0.36 -13.98 -23.43
N PHE A 97 -1.35 -14.84 -23.15
CA PHE A 97 -1.79 -15.09 -21.78
C PHE A 97 -0.68 -15.66 -20.89
N ARG A 98 0.40 -16.24 -21.47
CA ARG A 98 1.61 -16.63 -20.72
C ARG A 98 2.25 -15.45 -20.00
N LEU A 99 2.15 -14.24 -20.57
CA LEU A 99 2.68 -13.02 -19.95
C LEU A 99 1.97 -12.73 -18.62
N PHE A 100 0.67 -12.98 -18.55
CA PHE A 100 -0.10 -12.82 -17.31
C PHE A 100 0.32 -13.84 -16.25
N GLY A 101 0.61 -15.09 -16.65
CA GLY A 101 1.13 -16.11 -15.74
C GLY A 101 2.51 -15.77 -15.19
N VAL A 102 3.42 -15.24 -16.03
CA VAL A 102 4.73 -14.77 -15.59
C VAL A 102 4.61 -13.56 -14.68
N MET A 103 3.70 -12.61 -15.01
CA MET A 103 3.46 -11.41 -14.21
C MET A 103 2.88 -11.75 -12.83
N SER A 104 1.92 -12.68 -12.77
CA SER A 104 1.36 -13.18 -11.50
C SER A 104 2.44 -13.82 -10.60
N ARG A 105 3.44 -14.48 -11.17
CA ARG A 105 4.56 -15.08 -10.40
C ARG A 105 5.55 -14.03 -9.91
N LEU A 106 5.84 -13.02 -10.72
CA LEU A 106 6.68 -11.88 -10.32
C LEU A 106 6.06 -11.10 -9.15
N SER A 107 4.72 -10.99 -9.09
CA SER A 107 4.03 -10.32 -7.99
C SER A 107 4.26 -10.99 -6.63
N GLY A 108 4.38 -12.33 -6.61
CA GLY A 108 4.65 -13.09 -5.39
C GLY A 108 6.09 -12.95 -4.86
N HIS A 109 7.07 -12.69 -5.74
CA HIS A 109 8.48 -12.60 -5.35
C HIS A 109 8.95 -11.16 -5.04
N TYR A 110 8.27 -10.15 -5.60
CA TYR A 110 8.62 -8.73 -5.41
C TYR A 110 7.42 -7.89 -4.98
N PRO A 111 6.85 -8.13 -3.78
CA PRO A 111 5.64 -7.44 -3.33
C PRO A 111 5.79 -5.92 -3.24
N ALA A 112 6.99 -5.42 -2.93
CA ALA A 112 7.26 -3.98 -2.83
C ALA A 112 7.19 -3.25 -4.19
N MET A 113 7.55 -3.94 -5.29
CA MET A 113 7.52 -3.36 -6.64
C MET A 113 6.10 -3.31 -7.19
N PHE A 114 5.25 -4.26 -6.78
CA PHE A 114 3.85 -4.35 -7.21
C PHE A 114 2.90 -3.44 -6.42
N ARG A 115 3.22 -3.10 -5.17
CA ARG A 115 2.47 -2.13 -4.35
C ARG A 115 2.49 -0.70 -4.89
N ARG A 116 3.41 -0.36 -5.81
CA ARG A 116 3.58 1.01 -6.34
C ARG A 116 2.77 1.32 -7.60
N GLY A 117 1.75 0.54 -7.96
CA GLY A 117 0.90 0.79 -9.15
C GLY A 117 1.58 0.48 -10.50
N ILE A 118 2.83 0.01 -10.52
CA ILE A 118 3.58 -0.33 -11.75
C ILE A 118 2.87 -1.46 -12.50
N LEU A 119 2.25 -2.40 -11.79
CA LEU A 119 1.53 -3.51 -12.40
C LEU A 119 0.34 -3.02 -13.24
N ASP A 120 -0.40 -2.05 -12.73
CA ASP A 120 -1.58 -1.52 -13.41
C ASP A 120 -1.18 -0.85 -14.72
N PHE A 121 -0.08 -0.08 -14.73
CA PHE A 121 0.47 0.50 -15.96
C PHE A 121 0.94 -0.56 -16.95
N LEU A 122 1.61 -1.61 -16.49
CA LEU A 122 2.05 -2.71 -17.33
C LEU A 122 0.87 -3.49 -17.95
N LEU A 123 -0.20 -3.69 -17.18
CA LEU A 123 -1.43 -4.33 -17.66
C LEU A 123 -2.10 -3.47 -18.75
N ILE A 124 -2.21 -2.16 -18.55
CA ILE A 124 -2.76 -1.22 -19.53
C ILE A 124 -1.92 -1.21 -20.80
N CYS A 125 -0.59 -1.14 -20.69
CA CYS A 125 0.32 -1.20 -21.84
C CYS A 125 0.20 -2.56 -22.58
N GLY A 126 0.11 -3.67 -21.84
CA GLY A 126 -0.08 -5.01 -22.40
C GLY A 126 -1.41 -5.13 -23.16
N LEU A 127 -2.49 -4.60 -22.58
CA LEU A 127 -3.80 -4.58 -23.21
C LEU A 127 -3.82 -3.74 -24.50
N LEU A 128 -3.15 -2.59 -24.48
CA LEU A 128 -2.99 -1.70 -25.63
C LEU A 128 -2.26 -2.41 -26.77
N VAL A 129 -1.10 -3.00 -26.49
CA VAL A 129 -0.31 -3.76 -27.49
C VAL A 129 -1.13 -4.91 -28.05
N LEU A 130 -1.81 -5.68 -27.20
CA LEU A 130 -2.65 -6.79 -27.62
C LEU A 130 -3.79 -6.34 -28.55
N THR A 131 -4.44 -5.23 -28.22
CA THR A 131 -5.55 -4.68 -29.00
C THR A 131 -5.07 -4.19 -30.36
N VAL A 132 -3.91 -3.52 -30.44
CA VAL A 132 -3.30 -3.07 -31.71
C VAL A 132 -2.93 -4.28 -32.58
N LEU A 133 -2.28 -5.29 -32.02
CA LEU A 133 -1.92 -6.52 -32.75
C LEU A 133 -3.16 -7.25 -33.29
N PHE A 134 -4.18 -7.41 -32.44
CA PHE A 134 -5.44 -8.02 -32.84
C PHE A 134 -6.09 -7.25 -34.00
N GLY A 135 -6.20 -5.93 -33.89
CA GLY A 135 -6.76 -5.06 -34.93
C GLY A 135 -6.02 -5.17 -36.25
N THR A 136 -4.67 -5.09 -36.19
CA THR A 136 -3.78 -5.22 -37.35
C THR A 136 -4.05 -6.50 -38.13
N LEU A 137 -4.11 -7.63 -37.43
CA LEU A 137 -4.30 -8.92 -38.05
C LEU A 137 -5.71 -9.15 -38.55
N ALA A 138 -6.69 -8.77 -37.76
CA ALA A 138 -8.10 -8.94 -38.12
C ALA A 138 -8.44 -8.14 -39.37
N ILE A 139 -8.02 -6.86 -39.46
CA ILE A 139 -8.24 -6.00 -40.64
C ILE A 139 -7.52 -6.57 -41.86
N THR A 140 -6.22 -6.90 -41.73
CA THR A 140 -5.45 -7.49 -42.82
C THR A 140 -6.11 -8.78 -43.34
N HIS A 141 -6.58 -9.63 -42.43
CA HIS A 141 -7.21 -10.90 -42.80
C HIS A 141 -8.55 -10.70 -43.51
N PHE A 142 -9.46 -9.89 -42.96
CA PHE A 142 -10.79 -9.72 -43.49
C PHE A 142 -10.82 -8.96 -44.83
N GLU A 143 -10.06 -7.87 -44.93
CA GLU A 143 -9.98 -7.04 -46.15
C GLU A 143 -9.31 -7.81 -47.28
N ASN A 144 -8.16 -8.45 -47.08
CA ASN A 144 -7.47 -9.21 -48.12
C ASN A 144 -8.22 -10.48 -48.53
N SER A 145 -8.96 -11.11 -47.61
CA SER A 145 -9.78 -12.28 -47.95
C SER A 145 -10.96 -11.89 -48.83
N ALA A 146 -11.57 -10.75 -48.63
CA ALA A 146 -12.65 -10.23 -49.48
C ALA A 146 -12.14 -9.85 -50.88
N LEU A 147 -10.98 -9.17 -50.95
CA LEU A 147 -10.35 -8.84 -52.23
C LEU A 147 -10.00 -10.08 -53.05
N LYS A 148 -9.47 -11.14 -52.42
CA LYS A 148 -9.19 -12.43 -53.06
C LYS A 148 -10.46 -13.08 -53.60
N LYS A 149 -11.56 -13.05 -52.86
CA LYS A 149 -12.86 -13.61 -53.28
C LYS A 149 -13.43 -12.86 -54.50
N LEU A 150 -13.34 -11.51 -54.52
CA LEU A 150 -13.79 -10.65 -55.64
C LEU A 150 -12.95 -10.91 -56.91
N ALA A 151 -11.63 -11.01 -56.76
CA ALA A 151 -10.75 -11.33 -57.91
C ALA A 151 -11.04 -12.70 -58.52
N THR A 152 -11.38 -13.69 -57.70
CA THR A 152 -11.72 -15.06 -58.17
C THR A 152 -13.09 -15.11 -58.82
N SER A 153 -14.07 -14.31 -58.40
CA SER A 153 -15.43 -14.29 -58.93
C SER A 153 -15.59 -13.50 -60.22
N THR A 154 -14.75 -12.47 -60.42
CA THR A 154 -14.87 -11.52 -61.58
C THR A 154 -13.90 -11.82 -62.72
N GLY A 155 -12.92 -12.71 -62.56
CA GLY A 155 -11.94 -13.04 -63.60
C GLY A 155 -11.09 -11.85 -64.09
N LYS A 156 -11.22 -10.69 -63.44
CA LYS A 156 -10.48 -9.45 -63.75
C LYS A 156 -9.36 -9.24 -62.76
N PRO A 157 -8.17 -8.83 -63.18
CA PRO A 157 -7.13 -8.36 -62.27
C PRO A 157 -7.67 -7.19 -61.44
N ILE A 158 -7.27 -7.14 -60.17
CA ILE A 158 -7.69 -6.11 -59.20
C ILE A 158 -7.50 -4.72 -59.83
N PRO A 159 -8.53 -3.86 -59.95
CA PRO A 159 -8.39 -2.54 -60.56
C PRO A 159 -7.49 -1.68 -59.69
N VAL A 160 -6.35 -1.28 -60.22
CA VAL A 160 -5.47 -0.24 -59.71
C VAL A 160 -6.10 1.09 -60.11
N ASN A 161 -6.79 1.76 -59.23
CA ASN A 161 -7.28 3.12 -59.47
C ASN A 161 -6.10 4.10 -59.45
N THR A 162 -5.78 4.59 -60.63
CA THR A 162 -4.82 5.66 -60.85
C THR A 162 -5.56 7.01 -60.83
N GLU A 163 -5.99 7.47 -59.69
CA GLU A 163 -6.29 8.89 -59.49
C GLU A 163 -5.49 9.36 -58.25
N SER A 164 -4.30 9.84 -58.57
CA SER A 164 -3.34 10.41 -57.66
C SER A 164 -3.59 11.90 -57.49
N THR A 165 -3.86 12.28 -56.26
CA THR A 165 -3.55 13.66 -55.83
C THR A 165 -2.12 13.65 -55.31
N GLU A 166 -1.24 14.35 -56.00
CA GLU A 166 0.16 14.53 -55.65
C GLU A 166 0.28 15.21 -54.29
N ILE A 167 0.75 14.46 -53.28
CA ILE A 167 1.35 15.02 -52.09
C ILE A 167 2.84 14.76 -52.19
N ALA A 168 3.58 15.86 -52.37
CA ALA A 168 5.02 15.88 -52.56
C ALA A 168 5.76 15.19 -51.41
N GLY A 169 6.60 14.19 -51.72
CA GLY A 169 7.66 13.73 -50.85
C GLY A 169 7.81 12.22 -50.59
N VAL A 170 7.03 11.32 -51.24
CA VAL A 170 7.18 9.86 -51.06
C VAL A 170 7.70 9.25 -52.38
N GLY A 171 8.78 8.48 -52.30
CA GLY A 171 9.48 7.89 -53.43
C GLY A 171 8.61 6.90 -54.24
N LYS A 172 8.82 6.89 -55.54
CA LYS A 172 8.09 6.15 -56.58
C LYS A 172 8.07 4.59 -56.44
N SER A 173 8.65 4.00 -55.39
CA SER A 173 8.75 2.54 -55.23
C SER A 173 7.59 1.89 -54.48
N ASP A 174 6.71 2.66 -53.79
CA ASP A 174 5.64 2.10 -52.95
C ASP A 174 4.24 2.16 -53.55
N LEU A 175 4.09 2.60 -54.79
CA LEU A 175 2.81 2.84 -55.49
C LEU A 175 2.15 1.58 -56.08
N GLY A 176 2.64 0.38 -55.76
CA GLY A 176 2.22 -0.88 -56.39
C GLY A 176 0.98 -1.56 -55.86
N SER A 177 0.21 -1.04 -54.91
CA SER A 177 -0.99 -1.75 -54.42
C SER A 177 -1.88 -0.90 -53.50
N GLU A 178 -2.46 0.17 -54.03
CA GLU A 178 -3.29 1.13 -53.26
C GLU A 178 -4.58 0.53 -52.67
N ASN A 179 -5.00 -0.67 -53.04
CA ASN A 179 -6.23 -1.33 -52.60
C ASN A 179 -6.01 -2.48 -51.61
N GLN A 180 -4.78 -2.84 -51.27
CA GLN A 180 -4.52 -3.94 -50.31
C GLN A 180 -4.13 -3.39 -48.92
N PHE A 181 -4.74 -3.92 -47.89
CA PHE A 181 -4.33 -3.69 -46.50
C PHE A 181 -3.06 -4.49 -46.19
N ASN A 182 -1.88 -3.84 -46.39
CA ASN A 182 -0.61 -4.39 -45.94
C ASN A 182 -0.53 -4.35 -44.41
N LEU A 183 0.27 -5.23 -43.79
CA LEU A 183 0.46 -5.28 -42.34
C LEU A 183 0.84 -3.90 -41.76
N ASN A 184 1.73 -3.19 -42.37
CA ASN A 184 2.13 -1.84 -41.95
C ASN A 184 0.95 -0.86 -41.95
N ARG A 185 0.15 -0.86 -43.02
CA ARG A 185 -1.04 0.00 -43.15
C ARG A 185 -2.11 -0.39 -42.11
N SER A 186 -2.36 -1.67 -41.90
CA SER A 186 -3.31 -2.17 -40.90
C SER A 186 -2.83 -1.84 -39.48
N PHE A 187 -1.52 -1.88 -39.22
CA PHE A 187 -0.92 -1.49 -37.96
C PHE A 187 -1.17 -0.01 -37.65
N TRP A 188 -0.81 0.87 -38.59
CA TRP A 188 -1.06 2.30 -38.42
C TRP A 188 -2.56 2.61 -38.34
N PHE A 189 -3.39 1.96 -39.16
CA PHE A 189 -4.84 2.09 -39.06
C PHE A 189 -5.36 1.70 -37.66
N SER A 190 -4.89 0.58 -37.11
CA SER A 190 -5.29 0.13 -35.79
C SER A 190 -4.88 1.11 -34.70
N ILE A 191 -3.67 1.69 -34.76
CA ILE A 191 -3.20 2.71 -33.83
C ILE A 191 -4.06 3.97 -33.92
N TYR A 192 -4.25 4.51 -35.12
CA TYR A 192 -5.03 5.73 -35.30
C TYR A 192 -6.49 5.54 -34.86
N THR A 193 -7.11 4.42 -35.23
CA THR A 193 -8.49 4.10 -34.84
C THR A 193 -8.63 3.97 -33.31
N LEU A 194 -7.61 3.40 -32.66
CA LEU A 194 -7.60 3.24 -31.21
C LEU A 194 -7.48 4.57 -30.46
N PHE A 195 -6.61 5.48 -30.95
CA PHE A 195 -6.30 6.73 -30.25
C PHE A 195 -7.16 7.93 -30.69
N ALA A 196 -7.39 8.06 -32.01
CA ALA A 196 -8.09 9.22 -32.55
C ALA A 196 -9.61 9.02 -32.67
N GLY A 197 -10.09 7.76 -32.65
CA GLY A 197 -11.50 7.47 -32.83
C GLY A 197 -12.05 7.83 -34.22
N GLU A 198 -11.22 8.30 -35.14
CA GLU A 198 -11.62 8.68 -36.48
C GLU A 198 -11.07 7.66 -37.50
N PRO A 199 -11.87 7.25 -38.48
CA PRO A 199 -11.37 6.42 -39.55
C PRO A 199 -10.48 7.28 -40.50
N ILE A 200 -9.26 6.80 -40.69
CA ILE A 200 -8.33 7.39 -41.67
C ILE A 200 -8.91 7.26 -43.10
N PRO A 201 -8.49 8.12 -44.05
CA PRO A 201 -8.78 7.91 -45.43
C PRO A 201 -8.47 6.47 -45.86
N ASN A 202 -9.46 5.76 -46.44
CA ASN A 202 -9.46 4.35 -46.77
C ASN A 202 -9.89 3.43 -45.60
N ALA A 203 -11.04 3.73 -44.99
CA ALA A 203 -11.70 2.85 -44.01
C ALA A 203 -11.97 1.44 -44.60
N PRO A 204 -12.02 0.37 -43.75
CA PRO A 204 -12.36 -0.98 -44.19
C PRO A 204 -13.67 -1.02 -44.97
N ARG A 205 -13.68 -1.72 -46.12
CA ARG A 205 -14.84 -1.84 -46.99
C ARG A 205 -15.74 -3.03 -46.60
N THR A 206 -15.17 -4.05 -46.01
CA THR A 206 -15.91 -5.23 -45.59
C THR A 206 -16.71 -5.00 -44.32
N LEU A 207 -17.86 -5.69 -44.20
CA LEU A 207 -18.64 -5.65 -42.96
C LEU A 207 -17.82 -6.09 -41.74
N SER A 208 -17.05 -7.16 -41.91
CA SER A 208 -16.17 -7.69 -40.84
C SER A 208 -15.07 -6.67 -40.44
N GLY A 209 -14.47 -5.98 -41.44
CA GLY A 209 -13.48 -4.92 -41.16
C GLY A 209 -14.10 -3.72 -40.43
N LYS A 210 -15.32 -3.30 -40.81
CA LYS A 210 -16.06 -2.25 -40.09
C LYS A 210 -16.38 -2.62 -38.65
N ILE A 211 -16.80 -3.88 -38.39
CA ILE A 211 -17.03 -4.37 -37.02
C ILE A 211 -15.75 -4.33 -36.20
N VAL A 212 -14.62 -4.75 -36.78
CA VAL A 212 -13.30 -4.68 -36.10
C VAL A 212 -12.93 -3.22 -35.79
N SER A 213 -13.19 -2.29 -36.71
CA SER A 213 -12.92 -0.85 -36.48
C SER A 213 -13.75 -0.30 -35.32
N VAL A 214 -15.04 -0.60 -35.27
CA VAL A 214 -15.92 -0.20 -34.15
C VAL A 214 -15.43 -0.81 -32.82
N PHE A 215 -15.02 -2.08 -32.85
CA PHE A 215 -14.44 -2.75 -31.68
C PHE A 215 -13.14 -2.05 -31.22
N LEU A 216 -12.25 -1.69 -32.14
CA LEU A 216 -11.01 -0.95 -31.81
C LEU A 216 -11.30 0.43 -31.19
N MET A 217 -12.29 1.16 -31.73
CA MET A 217 -12.72 2.45 -31.18
C MET A 217 -13.23 2.29 -29.73
N PHE A 218 -14.08 1.28 -29.49
CA PHE A 218 -14.61 0.98 -28.17
C PHE A 218 -13.49 0.59 -27.20
N MET A 219 -12.56 -0.28 -27.62
CA MET A 219 -11.41 -0.68 -26.83
C MET A 219 -10.49 0.49 -26.53
N GLY A 220 -10.28 1.43 -27.49
CA GLY A 220 -9.50 2.63 -27.27
C GLY A 220 -10.09 3.52 -26.17
N LEU A 221 -11.40 3.76 -26.23
CA LEU A 221 -12.12 4.52 -25.23
C LEU A 221 -12.03 3.84 -23.83
N THR A 222 -12.17 2.51 -23.80
CA THR A 222 -12.09 1.71 -22.57
C THR A 222 -10.69 1.77 -21.96
N ILE A 223 -9.64 1.58 -22.78
CA ILE A 223 -8.23 1.64 -22.32
C ILE A 223 -7.92 3.04 -21.78
N PHE A 224 -8.37 4.09 -22.49
CA PHE A 224 -8.18 5.46 -22.03
C PHE A 224 -8.91 5.74 -20.71
N ALA A 225 -10.13 5.26 -20.54
CA ALA A 225 -10.89 5.40 -19.29
C ALA A 225 -10.19 4.69 -18.12
N ILE A 226 -9.67 3.47 -18.33
CA ILE A 226 -8.91 2.75 -17.32
C ILE A 226 -7.62 3.49 -16.97
N PHE A 227 -6.88 3.99 -17.97
CA PHE A 227 -5.68 4.79 -17.76
C PHE A 227 -5.95 6.06 -16.95
N ALA A 228 -6.97 6.83 -17.34
CA ALA A 228 -7.38 8.04 -16.63
C ALA A 228 -7.80 7.74 -15.19
N GLY A 229 -8.53 6.65 -14.96
CA GLY A 229 -8.90 6.18 -13.62
C GLY A 229 -7.70 5.80 -12.78
N THR A 230 -6.73 5.09 -13.34
CA THR A 230 -5.49 4.69 -12.64
C THR A 230 -4.64 5.91 -12.28
N VAL A 231 -4.48 6.87 -13.21
CA VAL A 231 -3.77 8.13 -12.94
C VAL A 231 -4.48 8.95 -11.86
N SER A 232 -5.82 9.02 -11.93
CA SER A 232 -6.62 9.73 -10.92
C SER A 232 -6.49 9.09 -9.54
N ALA A 233 -6.57 7.76 -9.44
CA ALA A 233 -6.37 7.04 -8.19
C ALA A 233 -4.96 7.29 -7.61
N PHE A 234 -3.93 7.20 -8.45
CA PHE A 234 -2.55 7.50 -8.04
C PHE A 234 -2.39 8.94 -7.54
N MET A 235 -3.00 9.92 -8.24
CA MET A 235 -2.97 11.33 -7.82
C MET A 235 -3.72 11.57 -6.50
N VAL A 236 -4.87 10.92 -6.31
CA VAL A 236 -5.63 11.01 -5.05
C VAL A 236 -4.83 10.43 -3.90
N ASP A 237 -4.18 9.28 -4.09
CA ASP A 237 -3.31 8.70 -3.07
C ASP A 237 -2.12 9.61 -2.75
N ARG A 238 -1.51 10.19 -3.78
CA ARG A 238 -0.43 11.16 -3.61
C ARG A 238 -0.88 12.40 -2.87
N MET A 239 -2.02 12.97 -3.23
CA MET A 239 -2.61 14.13 -2.55
C MET A 239 -3.02 13.81 -1.10
N ARG A 240 -3.49 12.60 -0.82
CA ARG A 240 -3.74 12.16 0.56
C ARG A 240 -2.45 12.08 1.38
N MET A 241 -1.35 11.63 0.76
CA MET A 241 -0.03 11.63 1.40
C MET A 241 0.51 13.05 1.60
N GLU A 242 0.31 13.95 0.63
CA GLU A 242 0.73 15.36 0.69
C GLU A 242 -0.23 16.24 1.51
N GLY A 243 -1.51 15.93 1.54
CA GLY A 243 -2.54 16.66 2.31
C GLY A 243 -2.44 16.53 3.83
N ARG A 244 -1.54 15.68 4.33
CA ARG A 244 -1.04 15.67 5.71
C ARG A 244 0.37 16.26 5.78
N VAL A 245 0.63 17.32 5.04
CA VAL A 245 1.78 18.19 5.33
C VAL A 245 1.51 18.78 6.70
N VAL A 246 2.06 18.13 7.71
CA VAL A 246 2.06 18.65 9.07
C VAL A 246 2.94 19.86 9.04
N ASP A 247 2.37 21.00 9.34
CA ASP A 247 3.19 22.16 9.72
C ASP A 247 3.75 21.86 11.11
N TRP A 248 4.93 21.24 11.11
CA TRP A 248 5.61 20.82 12.34
C TRP A 248 5.89 22.01 13.24
N ASP A 249 6.10 23.19 12.67
CA ASP A 249 6.39 24.44 13.40
C ASP A 249 5.14 25.01 14.06
N ALA A 250 3.96 24.65 13.58
CA ALA A 250 2.67 25.08 14.17
C ALA A 250 2.17 24.16 15.30
N LEU A 251 2.81 23.00 15.52
CA LEU A 251 2.41 22.07 16.58
C LEU A 251 2.80 22.61 17.96
N GLN A 252 1.80 22.83 18.81
CA GLN A 252 1.99 23.26 20.20
C GLN A 252 1.18 22.38 21.15
N ASN A 253 1.67 22.21 22.38
CA ASN A 253 1.01 21.42 23.43
C ASN A 253 0.62 19.99 22.96
N HIS A 254 1.42 19.37 22.11
CA HIS A 254 1.18 18.06 21.55
C HIS A 254 1.87 16.96 22.35
N ILE A 255 1.53 15.72 22.05
CA ILE A 255 2.09 14.51 22.65
C ILE A 255 3.06 13.88 21.62
N ILE A 256 4.27 13.55 22.06
CA ILE A 256 5.23 12.78 21.26
C ILE A 256 5.29 11.36 21.80
N ILE A 257 5.25 10.38 20.91
CA ILE A 257 5.47 8.96 21.22
C ILE A 257 6.67 8.48 20.39
N CYS A 258 7.74 8.11 21.09
CA CYS A 258 8.95 7.57 20.49
C CYS A 258 8.89 6.04 20.48
N GLY A 259 9.00 5.43 19.30
CA GLY A 259 8.88 3.98 19.08
C GLY A 259 7.45 3.53 18.74
N TRP A 260 7.37 2.38 18.09
CA TRP A 260 6.11 1.72 17.74
C TRP A 260 6.09 0.30 18.26
N THR A 261 5.14 0.02 19.12
CA THR A 261 4.91 -1.29 19.72
C THR A 261 3.41 -1.63 19.65
N PRO A 262 2.99 -2.87 19.87
CA PRO A 262 1.56 -3.21 19.98
C PRO A 262 0.81 -2.37 21.02
N LYS A 263 1.49 -1.86 22.05
CA LYS A 263 0.92 -1.00 23.09
C LYS A 263 0.57 0.40 22.61
N THR A 264 1.22 0.87 21.54
CA THR A 264 1.06 2.26 21.02
C THR A 264 -0.39 2.56 20.67
N LEU A 265 -1.10 1.60 20.07
CA LEU A 265 -2.53 1.77 19.74
C LEU A 265 -3.38 1.97 20.98
N THR A 266 -3.17 1.17 22.01
CA THR A 266 -3.89 1.28 23.29
C THR A 266 -3.58 2.63 23.95
N ILE A 267 -2.33 3.07 23.94
CA ILE A 267 -1.94 4.38 24.47
C ILE A 267 -2.66 5.51 23.71
N ILE A 268 -2.73 5.45 22.38
CA ILE A 268 -3.47 6.43 21.58
C ILE A 268 -4.97 6.39 21.92
N GLU A 269 -5.56 5.19 22.08
CA GLU A 269 -6.96 5.02 22.47
C GLU A 269 -7.26 5.69 23.82
N GLU A 270 -6.43 5.49 24.83
CA GLU A 270 -6.56 6.12 26.14
C GLU A 270 -6.42 7.66 26.07
N TYR A 271 -5.45 8.18 25.31
CA TYR A 271 -5.36 9.63 25.08
C TYR A 271 -6.58 10.20 24.36
N ARG A 272 -7.24 9.45 23.50
CA ARG A 272 -8.46 9.87 22.80
C ARG A 272 -9.71 9.72 23.67
N ALA A 273 -9.72 8.82 24.64
CA ALA A 273 -10.80 8.65 25.59
C ALA A 273 -10.81 9.80 26.62
N SER A 274 -9.65 10.18 27.12
CA SER A 274 -9.52 11.24 28.13
C SER A 274 -9.97 12.61 27.62
N SER A 275 -10.83 13.28 28.38
CA SER A 275 -11.36 14.61 28.08
C SER A 275 -10.25 15.70 27.99
N LYS A 276 -9.15 15.54 28.71
CA LYS A 276 -8.01 16.47 28.75
C LYS A 276 -7.13 16.41 27.50
N THR A 277 -7.00 15.22 26.90
CA THR A 277 -6.03 14.97 25.82
C THR A 277 -6.68 14.60 24.47
N ARG A 278 -8.00 14.39 24.44
CA ARG A 278 -8.77 13.94 23.26
C ARG A 278 -8.47 14.71 21.99
N ARG A 279 -8.24 16.04 22.09
CA ARG A 279 -8.01 16.91 20.95
C ARG A 279 -6.53 17.25 20.72
N MET A 280 -5.65 16.79 21.60
CA MET A 280 -4.21 17.11 21.47
C MET A 280 -3.64 16.37 20.26
N PRO A 281 -2.83 17.03 19.43
CA PRO A 281 -2.10 16.33 18.38
C PRO A 281 -1.16 15.29 18.97
N ILE A 282 -1.01 14.15 18.31
CA ILE A 282 -0.07 13.11 18.68
C ILE A 282 0.91 12.92 17.53
N VAL A 283 2.20 12.98 17.82
CA VAL A 283 3.29 12.72 16.89
C VAL A 283 3.96 11.42 17.28
N VAL A 284 3.99 10.45 16.37
CA VAL A 284 4.68 9.18 16.58
C VAL A 284 5.96 9.15 15.75
N ILE A 285 7.11 9.02 16.41
CA ILE A 285 8.42 8.88 15.76
C ILE A 285 8.77 7.40 15.71
N THR A 286 8.94 6.85 14.52
CA THR A 286 9.24 5.42 14.35
C THR A 286 9.95 5.14 13.03
N GLU A 287 10.76 4.07 13.00
CA GLU A 287 11.41 3.54 11.80
C GLU A 287 10.49 2.61 10.97
N MET A 288 9.25 2.42 11.40
CA MET A 288 8.27 1.59 10.72
C MET A 288 7.75 2.24 9.44
N GLU A 289 7.44 1.42 8.43
CA GLU A 289 6.90 1.91 7.15
C GLU A 289 5.53 2.59 7.35
N ARG A 290 5.38 3.75 6.73
CA ARG A 290 4.22 4.65 6.91
C ARG A 290 2.89 3.99 6.56
N GLU A 291 2.84 3.16 5.51
CA GLU A 291 1.62 2.50 5.05
C GLU A 291 0.99 1.61 6.13
N GLN A 292 1.82 0.89 6.89
CA GLN A 292 1.36 0.02 7.97
C GLN A 292 0.78 0.83 9.15
N LEU A 293 1.40 1.97 9.43
CA LEU A 293 0.97 2.88 10.51
C LEU A 293 -0.33 3.60 10.17
N GLU A 294 -0.49 4.06 8.93
CA GLU A 294 -1.71 4.74 8.47
C GLU A 294 -2.92 3.82 8.50
N GLU A 295 -2.76 2.55 8.12
CA GLU A 295 -3.83 1.56 8.24
C GLU A 295 -4.24 1.35 9.71
N ALA A 296 -3.26 1.15 10.61
CA ALA A 296 -3.51 0.94 12.03
C ALA A 296 -4.18 2.13 12.71
N CYS A 297 -3.83 3.35 12.30
CA CYS A 297 -4.31 4.60 12.92
C CYS A 297 -5.38 5.33 12.10
N SER A 298 -5.92 4.73 11.06
CA SER A 298 -6.92 5.35 10.16
C SER A 298 -8.16 5.87 10.91
N LYS A 299 -8.51 5.22 12.02
CA LYS A 299 -9.65 5.59 12.89
C LYS A 299 -9.41 6.80 13.78
N PHE A 300 -8.14 7.26 13.95
CA PHE A 300 -7.81 8.36 14.84
C PHE A 300 -7.56 9.65 14.07
N SER A 301 -8.13 10.75 14.55
CA SER A 301 -7.86 12.09 14.04
C SER A 301 -6.63 12.69 14.71
N SER A 302 -5.89 13.56 13.99
CA SER A 302 -4.74 14.31 14.51
C SER A 302 -3.62 13.42 15.10
N VAL A 303 -3.37 12.26 14.48
CA VAL A 303 -2.20 11.41 14.72
C VAL A 303 -1.28 11.54 13.52
N TYR A 304 -0.04 11.92 13.75
CA TYR A 304 0.95 12.20 12.72
C TYR A 304 2.15 11.26 12.89
N PHE A 305 2.78 10.89 11.79
CA PHE A 305 3.92 9.98 11.80
C PHE A 305 5.15 10.66 11.24
N LEU A 306 6.24 10.58 11.99
CA LEU A 306 7.58 10.96 11.58
C LEU A 306 8.42 9.69 11.39
N HIS A 307 8.70 9.33 10.14
CA HIS A 307 9.58 8.20 9.84
C HIS A 307 11.03 8.63 10.03
N ASP A 308 11.57 8.34 11.20
CA ASP A 308 12.97 8.61 11.57
C ASP A 308 13.33 7.79 12.83
N ASP A 309 14.61 7.77 13.15
CA ASP A 309 15.13 7.18 14.38
C ASP A 309 14.99 8.19 15.56
N PHE A 310 14.15 7.85 16.52
CA PHE A 310 13.84 8.69 17.68
C PHE A 310 15.02 8.93 18.63
N THR A 311 16.14 8.22 18.48
CA THR A 311 17.37 8.48 19.23
C THR A 311 18.15 9.69 18.72
N LYS A 312 17.81 10.18 17.51
CA LYS A 312 18.47 11.34 16.91
C LYS A 312 17.89 12.66 17.41
N VAL A 313 18.75 13.58 17.77
CA VAL A 313 18.37 14.96 18.14
C VAL A 313 17.51 15.61 17.05
N THR A 314 17.91 15.47 15.79
CA THR A 314 17.20 16.07 14.65
C THR A 314 15.79 15.52 14.46
N ALA A 315 15.54 14.27 14.82
CA ALA A 315 14.20 13.68 14.75
C ALA A 315 13.29 14.26 15.84
N LEU A 316 13.78 14.41 17.05
CA LEU A 316 13.08 15.05 18.17
C LEU A 316 12.79 16.53 17.91
N GLU A 317 13.77 17.27 17.37
CA GLU A 317 13.58 18.68 16.99
C GLU A 317 12.52 18.82 15.90
N ARG A 318 12.56 17.99 14.85
CA ARG A 318 11.53 17.96 13.79
C ARG A 318 10.15 17.59 14.32
N ALA A 319 10.08 16.75 15.34
CA ALA A 319 8.82 16.43 16.00
C ALA A 319 8.30 17.56 16.91
N GLY A 320 9.02 18.67 17.04
CA GLY A 320 8.62 19.84 17.82
C GLY A 320 8.76 19.64 19.34
N ILE A 321 9.80 18.92 19.80
CA ILE A 321 10.00 18.63 21.23
C ILE A 321 10.01 19.87 22.09
N SER A 322 10.47 21.01 21.58
CA SER A 322 10.50 22.28 22.30
C SER A 322 9.14 22.84 22.68
N GLN A 323 8.08 22.42 21.97
CA GLN A 323 6.69 22.85 22.16
C GLN A 323 5.79 21.70 22.63
N ALA A 324 6.34 20.50 22.81
CA ALA A 324 5.59 19.34 23.27
C ALA A 324 5.22 19.47 24.74
N LYS A 325 4.06 18.95 25.11
CA LYS A 325 3.59 18.86 26.49
C LYS A 325 4.06 17.57 27.17
N THR A 326 4.05 16.47 26.42
CA THR A 326 4.37 15.14 26.94
C THR A 326 5.17 14.36 25.89
N CYS A 327 6.19 13.65 26.34
CA CYS A 327 6.96 12.72 25.53
C CYS A 327 6.95 11.33 26.18
N LEU A 328 6.42 10.35 25.46
CA LEU A 328 6.49 8.95 25.85
C LEU A 328 7.57 8.25 25.03
N VAL A 329 8.50 7.59 25.72
CA VAL A 329 9.55 6.80 25.06
C VAL A 329 9.32 5.34 25.34
N LEU A 330 8.96 4.57 24.31
CA LEU A 330 8.62 3.17 24.43
C LEU A 330 9.81 2.28 24.12
N THR A 331 9.89 1.14 24.82
CA THR A 331 10.88 0.10 24.50
C THR A 331 10.51 -0.59 23.20
N ASP A 332 11.11 -0.14 22.12
CA ASP A 332 10.84 -0.64 20.76
C ASP A 332 11.81 -1.76 20.38
N THR A 333 11.34 -3.00 20.44
CA THR A 333 12.05 -4.21 20.01
C THR A 333 11.82 -4.56 18.53
N SER A 334 11.20 -3.70 17.74
CA SER A 334 10.98 -3.93 16.32
C SER A 334 12.32 -4.10 15.56
N GLY A 335 12.28 -4.78 14.42
CA GLY A 335 13.49 -5.06 13.65
C GLY A 335 14.40 -6.11 14.26
N GLY A 336 13.94 -6.92 15.23
CA GLY A 336 14.71 -7.99 15.86
C GLY A 336 15.74 -7.50 16.91
N ARG A 337 15.53 -6.31 17.46
CA ARG A 337 16.38 -5.75 18.52
C ARG A 337 16.24 -6.53 19.81
N SER A 338 17.34 -6.66 20.54
CA SER A 338 17.34 -7.22 21.89
C SER A 338 16.68 -6.22 22.87
N GLU A 339 16.17 -6.75 23.99
CA GLU A 339 15.62 -5.90 25.07
C GLU A 339 16.67 -4.91 25.58
N GLN A 340 17.92 -5.34 25.70
CA GLN A 340 19.04 -4.49 26.13
C GLN A 340 19.29 -3.33 25.16
N ASP A 341 19.25 -3.58 23.84
CA ASP A 341 19.42 -2.54 22.84
C ASP A 341 18.23 -1.59 22.86
N ALA A 342 17.02 -2.10 22.99
CA ALA A 342 15.81 -1.29 23.10
C ALA A 342 15.84 -0.39 24.34
N ASP A 343 16.24 -0.90 25.51
CA ASP A 343 16.40 -0.10 26.74
C ASP A 343 17.46 0.98 26.59
N ALA A 344 18.62 0.66 25.97
CA ALA A 344 19.68 1.62 25.73
C ALA A 344 19.19 2.78 24.83
N ARG A 345 18.40 2.47 23.79
CA ARG A 345 17.80 3.47 22.91
C ARG A 345 16.75 4.32 23.63
N THR A 346 15.93 3.72 24.49
CA THR A 346 14.97 4.42 25.33
C THR A 346 15.65 5.40 26.27
N ILE A 347 16.70 4.98 26.96
CA ILE A 347 17.45 5.82 27.88
C ILE A 347 18.11 6.98 27.11
N LEU A 348 18.77 6.69 25.99
CA LEU A 348 19.39 7.72 25.15
C LEU A 348 18.37 8.76 24.70
N ALA A 349 17.20 8.33 24.24
CA ALA A 349 16.15 9.24 23.79
C ALA A 349 15.58 10.06 24.95
N ALA A 350 15.26 9.45 26.09
CA ALA A 350 14.71 10.12 27.24
C ALA A 350 15.66 11.20 27.78
N LEU A 351 16.96 10.88 27.93
CA LEU A 351 17.98 11.85 28.35
C LEU A 351 18.16 12.98 27.33
N THR A 352 18.01 12.67 26.04
CA THR A 352 18.07 13.68 24.98
C THR A 352 16.86 14.62 25.05
N VAL A 353 15.67 14.09 25.30
CA VAL A 353 14.44 14.86 25.48
C VAL A 353 14.58 15.83 26.64
N GLU A 354 15.02 15.37 27.83
CA GLU A 354 15.24 16.21 28.99
C GLU A 354 16.23 17.35 28.71
N LYS A 355 17.30 17.06 27.96
CA LYS A 355 18.27 18.07 27.56
C LYS A 355 17.70 19.11 26.59
N LEU A 356 16.78 18.70 25.68
CA LEU A 356 16.19 19.60 24.69
C LEU A 356 15.04 20.44 25.24
N ASN A 357 14.30 19.91 26.21
CA ASN A 357 13.19 20.63 26.84
C ASN A 357 12.93 20.09 28.26
N GLU A 358 13.48 20.80 29.27
CA GLU A 358 13.27 20.46 30.67
C GLU A 358 11.82 20.62 31.17
N SER A 359 10.97 21.30 30.40
CA SER A 359 9.57 21.53 30.77
C SER A 359 8.61 20.47 30.22
N VAL A 360 9.07 19.61 29.32
CA VAL A 360 8.25 18.49 28.79
C VAL A 360 8.12 17.41 29.87
N TYR A 361 6.91 16.87 29.99
CA TYR A 361 6.72 15.71 30.86
C TYR A 361 7.15 14.44 30.12
N THR A 362 8.27 13.86 30.53
CA THR A 362 8.85 12.67 29.93
C THR A 362 8.51 11.42 30.75
N CYS A 363 7.95 10.41 30.07
CA CYS A 363 7.74 9.09 30.67
C CYS A 363 8.39 8.02 29.77
N ALA A 364 9.30 7.22 30.35
CA ALA A 364 10.07 6.22 29.63
C ALA A 364 9.64 4.79 30.03
N GLU A 365 9.54 3.90 29.06
CA GLU A 365 9.36 2.48 29.30
C GLU A 365 10.72 1.76 29.23
N ILE A 366 11.05 0.95 30.23
CA ILE A 366 12.24 0.07 30.24
C ILE A 366 11.83 -1.35 30.58
N VAL A 367 12.58 -2.35 30.12
CA VAL A 367 12.39 -3.75 30.45
C VAL A 367 13.16 -4.12 31.70
N ASN A 368 14.42 -3.71 31.77
CA ASN A 368 15.31 -4.06 32.86
C ASN A 368 15.38 -2.95 33.93
N ARG A 369 14.86 -3.26 35.13
CA ARG A 369 14.84 -2.34 36.25
C ARG A 369 16.23 -1.81 36.64
N SER A 370 17.29 -2.55 36.38
CA SER A 370 18.65 -2.09 36.73
C SER A 370 19.05 -0.79 36.03
N TYR A 371 18.37 -0.41 34.96
CA TYR A 371 18.60 0.83 34.23
C TYR A 371 17.79 2.03 34.75
N ALA A 372 16.89 1.82 35.72
CA ALA A 372 16.08 2.90 36.30
C ALA A 372 16.92 4.05 36.86
N THR A 373 18.05 3.76 37.50
CA THR A 373 18.97 4.76 38.06
C THR A 373 19.45 5.77 37.00
N HIS A 374 19.65 5.32 35.76
CA HIS A 374 20.05 6.22 34.68
C HIS A 374 18.96 7.24 34.31
N LEU A 375 17.71 6.85 34.40
CA LEU A 375 16.57 7.72 34.14
C LEU A 375 16.37 8.69 35.32
N GLU A 376 16.50 8.21 36.56
CA GLU A 376 16.44 9.03 37.77
C GLU A 376 17.56 10.08 37.80
N ASP A 377 18.81 9.68 37.54
CA ASP A 377 19.97 10.59 37.45
C ASP A 377 19.82 11.61 36.31
N GLY A 378 19.17 11.20 35.22
CA GLY A 378 18.82 11.99 34.05
C GLY A 378 17.62 12.91 34.25
N LYS A 379 17.01 12.94 35.44
CA LYS A 379 15.82 13.74 35.79
C LYS A 379 14.59 13.47 34.92
N VAL A 380 14.49 12.26 34.34
CA VAL A 380 13.28 11.84 33.63
C VAL A 380 12.12 11.79 34.64
N ASN A 381 10.98 12.41 34.30
CA ASN A 381 9.90 12.63 35.26
C ASN A 381 9.31 11.33 35.78
N ASP A 382 9.05 10.35 34.88
CA ASP A 382 8.53 9.06 35.27
C ASP A 382 9.06 7.93 34.36
N PHE A 383 9.08 6.72 34.88
CA PHE A 383 9.37 5.54 34.08
C PHE A 383 8.52 4.34 34.48
N VAL A 384 8.29 3.45 33.54
CA VAL A 384 7.54 2.21 33.73
C VAL A 384 8.43 1.04 33.38
N VAL A 385 8.58 0.10 34.33
CA VAL A 385 9.28 -1.16 34.07
C VAL A 385 8.31 -2.15 33.47
N SER A 386 8.54 -2.51 32.21
CA SER A 386 7.64 -3.39 31.45
C SER A 386 7.58 -4.77 32.11
N GLY A 387 6.37 -5.24 32.36
CA GLY A 387 6.13 -6.55 32.98
C GLY A 387 6.00 -6.56 34.50
N GLU A 388 6.60 -5.62 35.27
CA GLU A 388 6.43 -5.60 36.74
C GLU A 388 4.99 -5.40 37.17
N TYR A 389 4.30 -4.41 36.56
CA TYR A 389 2.89 -4.17 36.87
C TYR A 389 2.01 -5.37 36.50
N GLY A 390 2.29 -6.03 35.38
CA GLY A 390 1.62 -7.24 34.94
C GLY A 390 1.82 -8.40 35.94
N ALA A 391 3.05 -8.57 36.42
CA ALA A 391 3.35 -9.60 37.44
C ALA A 391 2.65 -9.32 38.77
N HIS A 392 2.65 -8.06 39.23
CA HIS A 392 1.92 -7.67 40.43
C HIS A 392 0.41 -7.88 40.27
N MET A 393 -0.17 -7.52 39.14
CA MET A 393 -1.59 -7.76 38.85
C MET A 393 -1.94 -9.26 38.85
N LEU A 394 -1.09 -10.10 38.23
CA LEU A 394 -1.29 -11.55 38.23
C LEU A 394 -1.22 -12.12 39.63
N ALA A 395 -0.27 -11.69 40.46
CA ALA A 395 -0.18 -12.12 41.85
C ALA A 395 -1.43 -11.71 42.67
N GLN A 396 -1.88 -10.46 42.51
CA GLN A 396 -3.08 -9.95 43.13
C GLN A 396 -4.35 -10.69 42.66
N ALA A 397 -4.44 -10.99 41.37
CA ALA A 397 -5.55 -11.77 40.80
C ALA A 397 -5.64 -13.17 41.39
N GLY A 398 -4.48 -13.80 41.64
CA GLY A 398 -4.41 -15.12 42.27
C GLY A 398 -4.84 -15.12 43.73
N MET A 399 -4.56 -14.03 44.48
CA MET A 399 -4.93 -13.87 45.89
C MET A 399 -6.35 -13.31 46.07
N ASN A 400 -6.78 -12.41 45.20
CA ASN A 400 -8.01 -11.63 45.37
C ASN A 400 -8.89 -11.72 44.12
N LYS A 401 -9.84 -12.64 44.14
CA LYS A 401 -10.75 -12.86 42.99
C LYS A 401 -11.55 -11.58 42.65
N GLY A 402 -11.50 -11.17 41.42
CA GLY A 402 -12.24 -10.00 40.89
C GLY A 402 -11.49 -8.67 40.96
N LEU A 403 -10.34 -8.58 41.63
CA LEU A 403 -9.57 -7.34 41.78
C LEU A 403 -9.07 -6.81 40.45
N VAL A 404 -8.73 -7.68 39.50
CA VAL A 404 -8.26 -7.28 38.16
C VAL A 404 -9.29 -6.42 37.41
N GLY A 405 -10.60 -6.77 37.55
CA GLY A 405 -11.67 -5.96 36.94
C GLY A 405 -11.75 -4.56 37.53
N ILE A 406 -11.57 -4.42 38.85
CA ILE A 406 -11.55 -3.12 39.52
C ILE A 406 -10.34 -2.29 39.09
N LEU A 407 -9.16 -2.89 39.07
CA LEU A 407 -7.94 -2.20 38.62
C LEU A 407 -8.04 -1.82 37.13
N GLY A 408 -8.58 -2.71 36.29
CA GLY A 408 -8.81 -2.44 34.89
C GLY A 408 -9.72 -1.23 34.67
N GLU A 409 -10.81 -1.11 35.41
CA GLU A 409 -11.71 0.05 35.35
C GLU A 409 -10.99 1.34 35.76
N LEU A 410 -10.22 1.33 36.81
CA LEU A 410 -9.51 2.52 37.32
C LEU A 410 -8.33 2.96 36.42
N MET A 411 -7.80 2.05 35.58
CA MET A 411 -6.67 2.34 34.69
C MET A 411 -7.08 2.78 33.28
N THR A 412 -8.37 2.78 32.93
CA THR A 412 -8.85 3.23 31.60
C THR A 412 -9.67 4.51 31.70
N TYR A 413 -9.60 5.34 30.68
CA TYR A 413 -10.46 6.53 30.49
C TYR A 413 -11.69 6.23 29.62
N GLN A 414 -11.90 4.98 29.20
CA GLN A 414 -12.98 4.63 28.28
C GLN A 414 -14.34 4.48 28.98
N HIS A 415 -14.34 4.07 30.23
CA HIS A 415 -15.57 3.84 31.00
C HIS A 415 -15.27 3.68 32.48
N GLY A 416 -16.27 3.98 33.33
CA GLY A 416 -16.22 3.75 34.77
C GLY A 416 -15.57 4.91 35.53
N ASN A 417 -14.98 4.55 36.67
CA ASN A 417 -14.31 5.49 37.53
C ASN A 417 -12.83 5.60 37.18
N GLU A 418 -12.30 6.80 37.27
CA GLU A 418 -10.92 7.14 36.89
C GLU A 418 -10.18 7.80 38.03
N PHE A 419 -8.83 7.75 37.95
CA PHE A 419 -8.00 8.53 38.87
C PHE A 419 -7.85 9.97 38.35
N TYR A 420 -8.04 10.91 39.25
CA TYR A 420 -7.75 12.33 38.99
C TYR A 420 -6.74 12.87 40.01
N ARG A 421 -5.78 13.66 39.55
CA ARG A 421 -4.87 14.45 40.36
C ARG A 421 -5.22 15.92 40.17
N LEU A 422 -5.55 16.62 41.26
CA LEU A 422 -5.95 18.02 41.27
C LEU A 422 -5.26 18.75 42.41
N PRO A 423 -4.94 20.04 42.23
CA PRO A 423 -4.46 20.85 43.34
C PRO A 423 -5.52 20.92 44.44
N VAL A 424 -5.06 20.97 45.68
CA VAL A 424 -5.93 21.14 46.86
C VAL A 424 -6.58 22.52 46.81
N PRO A 425 -7.91 22.66 46.90
CA PRO A 425 -8.54 23.96 47.00
C PRO A 425 -8.11 24.73 48.26
N ASP A 426 -8.03 26.06 48.16
CA ASP A 426 -7.65 26.93 49.30
C ASP A 426 -8.56 26.71 50.52
N SER A 427 -9.83 26.38 50.30
CA SER A 427 -10.82 26.08 51.33
C SER A 427 -10.52 24.81 52.14
N TRP A 428 -9.60 23.94 51.67
CA TRP A 428 -9.23 22.69 52.33
C TRP A 428 -7.90 22.83 53.12
N VAL A 429 -7.14 23.91 52.92
CA VAL A 429 -5.88 24.12 53.62
C VAL A 429 -6.08 24.13 55.11
N GLY A 430 -5.35 23.26 55.83
CA GLY A 430 -5.49 23.07 57.27
C GLY A 430 -6.62 22.12 57.70
N ALA A 431 -7.50 21.70 56.77
CA ALA A 431 -8.52 20.69 57.08
C ALA A 431 -7.92 19.28 57.14
N SER A 432 -8.57 18.39 57.89
CA SER A 432 -8.20 16.99 57.99
C SER A 432 -8.59 16.22 56.71
N PHE A 433 -7.71 15.30 56.28
CA PHE A 433 -8.01 14.39 55.14
C PHE A 433 -9.28 13.59 55.40
N ASP A 434 -9.48 13.05 56.60
CA ASP A 434 -10.63 12.18 56.98
C ASP A 434 -11.95 12.98 56.91
N ASP A 435 -11.96 14.26 57.35
CA ASP A 435 -13.16 15.08 57.26
C ASP A 435 -13.51 15.37 55.79
N LYS A 436 -12.53 15.74 54.98
CA LYS A 436 -12.76 16.02 53.54
C LYS A 436 -13.13 14.77 52.74
N LEU A 437 -12.52 13.60 53.05
CA LEU A 437 -12.92 12.34 52.46
C LEU A 437 -14.44 12.09 52.68
N THR A 438 -14.89 12.31 53.92
CA THR A 438 -16.31 12.12 54.28
C THR A 438 -17.22 13.13 53.54
N ASP A 439 -16.83 14.38 53.54
CA ASP A 439 -17.60 15.46 52.90
C ASP A 439 -17.77 15.28 51.40
N VAL A 440 -16.67 15.05 50.67
CA VAL A 440 -16.74 14.90 49.19
C VAL A 440 -17.43 13.60 48.79
N LYS A 441 -17.29 12.53 49.58
CA LYS A 441 -18.02 11.28 49.33
C LYS A 441 -19.53 11.47 49.44
N LYS A 442 -19.99 12.19 50.46
CA LYS A 442 -21.42 12.49 50.64
C LYS A 442 -21.96 13.47 49.60
N ALA A 443 -21.20 14.51 49.26
CA ALA A 443 -21.64 15.58 48.40
C ALA A 443 -21.62 15.20 46.92
N SER A 444 -20.58 14.49 46.46
CA SER A 444 -20.28 14.31 45.02
C SER A 444 -19.91 12.86 44.65
N ASN A 445 -20.02 11.89 45.53
CA ASN A 445 -19.63 10.51 45.34
C ASN A 445 -18.16 10.30 44.96
N ILE A 446 -17.27 11.22 45.33
CA ILE A 446 -15.84 11.18 45.07
C ILE A 446 -15.14 10.46 46.23
N ILE A 447 -14.10 9.70 45.93
CA ILE A 447 -13.26 9.04 46.94
C ILE A 447 -11.86 9.65 46.92
N LEU A 448 -11.40 10.25 48.02
CA LEU A 448 -10.04 10.67 48.16
C LEU A 448 -9.15 9.44 48.43
N VAL A 449 -8.03 9.34 47.71
CA VAL A 449 -7.16 8.15 47.75
C VAL A 449 -5.80 8.46 48.35
N ALA A 450 -5.21 9.58 47.92
CA ALA A 450 -3.84 9.93 48.29
C ALA A 450 -3.63 11.47 48.31
N VAL A 451 -2.56 11.88 48.94
CA VAL A 451 -2.02 13.25 48.89
C VAL A 451 -0.61 13.18 48.35
N HIS A 452 -0.27 14.13 47.50
CA HIS A 452 1.08 14.31 46.95
C HIS A 452 1.55 15.74 47.17
N SER A 453 2.58 15.90 47.99
CA SER A 453 3.24 17.18 48.24
C SER A 453 4.43 17.33 47.25
N GLN A 454 4.78 18.57 46.88
CA GLN A 454 5.93 18.80 46.00
C GLN A 454 7.21 18.30 46.67
N GLY A 455 7.97 17.44 45.95
CA GLY A 455 9.23 16.86 46.41
C GLY A 455 9.12 15.60 47.26
N ASP A 456 7.92 15.21 47.67
CA ASP A 456 7.69 14.00 48.49
C ASP A 456 7.03 12.88 47.67
N SER A 457 7.19 11.63 48.07
CA SER A 457 6.44 10.51 47.49
C SER A 457 4.95 10.60 47.84
N PRO A 458 4.03 10.21 46.97
CA PRO A 458 2.59 10.19 47.27
C PRO A 458 2.28 9.33 48.47
N VAL A 459 1.47 9.85 49.39
CA VAL A 459 1.01 9.13 50.58
C VAL A 459 -0.41 8.63 50.35
N VAL A 460 -0.57 7.30 50.17
CA VAL A 460 -1.86 6.65 49.96
C VAL A 460 -2.53 6.44 51.28
N ASN A 461 -3.83 6.79 51.39
CA ASN A 461 -4.65 6.67 52.59
C ASN A 461 -3.95 7.24 53.85
N PRO A 462 -3.57 8.53 53.82
CA PRO A 462 -2.80 9.13 54.91
C PRO A 462 -3.59 9.17 56.22
N LYS A 463 -2.93 8.84 57.30
CA LYS A 463 -3.51 8.94 58.64
C LYS A 463 -3.22 10.32 59.26
N SER A 464 -4.26 10.96 59.79
CA SER A 464 -4.13 12.25 60.53
C SER A 464 -3.44 13.34 59.71
N TYR A 465 -3.61 13.37 58.38
CA TYR A 465 -3.02 14.35 57.51
C TYR A 465 -3.88 15.61 57.44
N HIS A 466 -3.20 16.79 57.45
CA HIS A 466 -3.82 18.09 57.21
C HIS A 466 -3.31 18.68 55.92
N PHE A 467 -4.20 19.10 55.01
CA PHE A 467 -3.85 19.62 53.72
C PHE A 467 -3.01 20.88 53.78
N ARG A 468 -2.00 21.00 52.92
CA ARG A 468 -1.15 22.16 52.70
C ARG A 468 -1.51 22.85 51.37
N ALA A 469 -1.16 24.12 51.25
CA ALA A 469 -1.48 24.89 50.05
C ALA A 469 -0.82 24.38 48.75
N GLU A 470 0.30 23.65 48.87
CA GLU A 470 1.06 23.13 47.74
C GLU A 470 0.74 21.63 47.43
N ASP A 471 -0.24 21.08 48.13
CA ASP A 471 -0.60 19.67 47.96
C ASP A 471 -1.46 19.47 46.72
N ASP A 472 -1.27 18.33 46.05
CA ASP A 472 -2.24 17.75 45.13
C ASP A 472 -2.98 16.58 45.82
N VAL A 473 -4.27 16.47 45.53
CA VAL A 473 -5.06 15.36 45.97
C VAL A 473 -5.31 14.39 44.81
N VAL A 474 -5.13 13.09 45.09
CA VAL A 474 -5.50 12.03 44.17
C VAL A 474 -6.84 11.44 44.61
N LEU A 475 -7.77 11.36 43.65
CA LEU A 475 -9.13 10.95 43.91
C LEU A 475 -9.68 10.06 42.78
N ILE A 476 -10.75 9.33 43.11
CA ILE A 476 -11.52 8.50 42.19
C ILE A 476 -12.87 9.16 41.94
N SER A 477 -13.24 9.32 40.65
CA SER A 477 -14.54 9.87 40.23
C SER A 477 -14.95 9.29 38.87
N ASP A 478 -16.23 9.29 38.54
CA ASP A 478 -16.81 8.86 37.27
C ASP A 478 -16.71 9.94 36.15
N GLY A 479 -16.10 11.06 36.43
CA GLY A 479 -15.87 12.16 35.52
C GLY A 479 -15.04 13.27 36.16
N VAL A 480 -14.71 14.33 35.42
CA VAL A 480 -13.87 15.43 35.91
C VAL A 480 -14.48 16.03 37.17
N PRO A 481 -13.87 15.81 38.35
CA PRO A 481 -14.46 16.23 39.61
C PRO A 481 -14.39 17.75 39.80
N LYS A 482 -15.44 18.29 40.39
CA LYS A 482 -15.47 19.69 40.84
C LYS A 482 -15.34 19.66 42.37
N ILE A 483 -14.13 19.89 42.83
CA ILE A 483 -13.86 20.05 44.27
C ILE A 483 -13.73 21.57 44.58
N SER A 484 -14.41 22.04 45.60
CA SER A 484 -14.44 23.45 45.99
C SER A 484 -14.13 23.60 47.50
#